data_f4f8635900dede6d6970df9b377823c2
#
_entry.id   f4f8635900dede6d6970df9b377823c2
#
_cell.length_a   1.000
_cell.length_b   1.000
_cell.length_c   1.000
_cell.angle_alpha   90.00
_cell.angle_beta   90.00
_cell.angle_gamma   90.00
#
_symmetry.space_group_name_H-M   'P 1'
#
loop_
_entity.id
_entity.type
_entity.pdbx_description
1 polymer ?
#
loop_
_entity_poly.entity_id
_entity_poly.type
_entity_poly.pdbx_seq_one_letter_code
_entity_poly.pdbx_strand_id
1 'polypeptide(L)'
;MVVELEKLNEDEVRMLIDIEPERMQEALDQAFRKIAKRVRVPGFRPGKAPRPIVERAYGSQHLYEDALNEIVPKAYSDAIEELKLTPFEDGTIEAIDPKDDKGVRIKARVLLQPEITLPDYRSWPRDEAAPAEVEDAAVDAALLEERRSHATLVPAEVCGENSVVEISGTYVDDEGKAGTIERTQVALDRSFQAFRDALQGARVGESRQVPLDSEHPDRTAHVTVEDIREIELPEADDAFAQGHGHQDLKEMRAELANALRVEAQRVAEDRRRSALLDRIIAEAELRLPEALVEREAHGVLHELYGDAAHDHEVDEEIRRQAEQQVRAKLVVGRILDQEGIGLNQAEFDAARRILERSRGSQGLSEQEQQSLYGILLDEKLRSFLGTLGEEPAATEAAPPENAETAAEAGPAGPAGEE
;
A
#
# COMPACT_ATOMS: atom_id res chain seq x y z
N MET A 1 -24.71 15.18 31.46
CA MET A 1 -23.33 15.35 30.96
C MET A 1 -23.21 16.77 30.47
N VAL A 2 -22.19 17.50 30.82
CA VAL A 2 -21.93 18.86 30.29
C VAL A 2 -20.67 18.78 29.45
N VAL A 3 -20.73 19.30 28.22
CA VAL A 3 -19.58 19.32 27.32
C VAL A 3 -19.26 20.76 26.97
N GLU A 4 -18.02 21.16 27.20
CA GLU A 4 -17.50 22.45 26.81
C GLU A 4 -16.42 22.25 25.75
N LEU A 5 -16.36 23.15 24.77
CA LEU A 5 -15.41 23.06 23.65
C LEU A 5 -14.45 24.24 23.72
N GLU A 6 -13.17 23.92 23.79
CA GLU A 6 -12.07 24.89 23.73
C GLU A 6 -11.38 24.74 22.37
N LYS A 7 -11.37 25.80 21.56
CA LYS A 7 -10.68 25.80 20.28
C LYS A 7 -9.17 25.99 20.53
N LEU A 8 -8.37 25.00 20.20
CA LEU A 8 -6.90 25.09 20.33
C LEU A 8 -6.29 25.79 19.11
N ASN A 9 -6.70 25.37 17.93
CA ASN A 9 -6.40 26.00 16.65
C ASN A 9 -7.58 25.79 15.68
N GLU A 10 -7.39 25.98 14.39
CA GLU A 10 -8.49 25.81 13.42
C GLU A 10 -8.86 24.35 13.18
N ASP A 11 -7.92 23.46 13.34
CA ASP A 11 -8.05 22.03 13.03
C ASP A 11 -8.18 21.16 14.28
N GLU A 12 -7.87 21.72 15.48
CA GLU A 12 -7.90 20.99 16.75
C GLU A 12 -8.77 21.66 17.79
N VAL A 13 -9.54 20.84 18.45
CA VAL A 13 -10.36 21.26 19.58
C VAL A 13 -10.08 20.40 20.80
N ARG A 14 -10.18 21.01 21.98
CA ARG A 14 -10.20 20.29 23.24
C ARG A 14 -11.63 20.21 23.75
N MET A 15 -12.12 19.01 23.97
CA MET A 15 -13.39 18.76 24.64
C MET A 15 -13.16 18.60 26.14
N LEU A 16 -13.93 19.33 26.93
CA LEU A 16 -14.01 19.18 28.37
C LEU A 16 -15.34 18.50 28.68
N ILE A 17 -15.30 17.22 29.03
CA ILE A 17 -16.48 16.40 29.24
C ILE A 17 -16.64 16.17 30.72
N ASP A 18 -17.68 16.75 31.33
CA ASP A 18 -18.03 16.57 32.71
C ASP A 18 -19.03 15.43 32.89
N ILE A 19 -18.56 14.36 33.52
CA ILE A 19 -19.39 13.21 33.90
C ILE A 19 -19.93 13.47 35.30
N GLU A 20 -21.28 13.47 35.42
CA GLU A 20 -21.99 13.66 36.67
C GLU A 20 -21.78 12.49 37.63
N PRO A 21 -21.85 12.72 38.94
CA PRO A 21 -21.66 11.69 39.97
C PRO A 21 -22.53 10.45 39.80
N GLU A 22 -23.77 10.65 39.35
CA GLU A 22 -24.75 9.57 39.12
C GLU A 22 -24.28 8.62 38.02
N ARG A 23 -23.83 9.15 36.87
CA ARG A 23 -23.29 8.33 35.78
C ARG A 23 -22.02 7.60 36.17
N MET A 24 -21.14 8.25 36.96
CA MET A 24 -19.93 7.61 37.47
C MET A 24 -20.28 6.47 38.46
N GLN A 25 -21.28 6.67 39.32
CA GLN A 25 -21.74 5.63 40.23
C GLN A 25 -22.31 4.43 39.46
N GLU A 26 -23.08 4.65 38.41
CA GLU A 26 -23.61 3.59 37.55
C GLU A 26 -22.48 2.80 36.87
N ALA A 27 -21.43 3.47 36.39
CA ALA A 27 -20.26 2.83 35.80
C ALA A 27 -19.51 1.97 36.84
N LEU A 28 -19.33 2.48 38.04
CA LEU A 28 -18.76 1.75 39.16
C LEU A 28 -19.57 0.48 39.53
N ASP A 29 -20.90 0.58 39.47
CA ASP A 29 -21.78 -0.54 39.74
C ASP A 29 -21.76 -1.60 38.63
N GLN A 30 -21.60 -1.16 37.38
CA GLN A 30 -21.42 -2.06 36.22
C GLN A 30 -20.06 -2.78 36.29
N ALA A 31 -18.98 -2.04 36.52
CA ALA A 31 -17.64 -2.61 36.71
C ALA A 31 -17.64 -3.62 37.88
N PHE A 32 -18.21 -3.24 39.02
CA PHE A 32 -18.36 -4.14 40.13
C PHE A 32 -19.09 -5.44 39.78
N ARG A 33 -20.21 -5.37 39.04
CA ARG A 33 -20.98 -6.58 38.63
C ARG A 33 -20.15 -7.49 37.71
N LYS A 34 -19.30 -6.92 36.84
CA LYS A 34 -18.40 -7.68 35.96
C LYS A 34 -17.31 -8.36 36.75
N ILE A 35 -16.65 -7.61 37.65
CA ILE A 35 -15.53 -8.06 38.45
C ILE A 35 -15.97 -9.11 39.46
N ALA A 36 -17.10 -8.90 40.16
CA ALA A 36 -17.63 -9.83 41.14
C ALA A 36 -17.86 -11.25 40.57
N LYS A 37 -18.13 -11.37 39.25
CA LYS A 37 -18.25 -12.64 38.55
C LYS A 37 -16.92 -13.33 38.26
N ARG A 38 -15.84 -12.52 38.10
CA ARG A 38 -14.49 -13.01 37.69
C ARG A 38 -13.59 -13.28 38.90
N VAL A 39 -13.67 -12.44 39.94
CA VAL A 39 -12.80 -12.53 41.11
C VAL A 39 -13.30 -13.65 42.05
N ARG A 40 -12.39 -14.55 42.42
CA ARG A 40 -12.65 -15.58 43.45
C ARG A 40 -12.37 -14.98 44.81
N VAL A 41 -13.43 -14.76 45.59
CA VAL A 41 -13.34 -14.32 46.98
C VAL A 41 -13.53 -15.52 47.91
N PRO A 42 -12.56 -15.85 48.79
CA PRO A 42 -12.69 -16.96 49.72
C PRO A 42 -13.96 -16.82 50.54
N GLY A 43 -14.72 -17.91 50.66
CA GLY A 43 -15.99 -17.95 51.42
C GLY A 43 -17.24 -17.49 50.68
N PHE A 44 -17.13 -17.04 49.42
CA PHE A 44 -18.29 -16.61 48.63
C PHE A 44 -18.34 -17.30 47.24
N ARG A 45 -19.55 -17.59 46.79
CA ARG A 45 -19.78 -18.05 45.44
C ARG A 45 -19.53 -16.90 44.47
N PRO A 46 -18.91 -17.11 43.29
CA PRO A 46 -18.68 -16.06 42.28
C PRO A 46 -19.94 -15.21 42.01
N GLY A 47 -19.80 -13.90 42.08
CA GLY A 47 -20.91 -12.93 41.89
C GLY A 47 -21.82 -12.72 43.10
N LYS A 48 -21.53 -13.32 44.27
CA LYS A 48 -22.35 -13.17 45.49
C LYS A 48 -21.62 -12.50 46.67
N ALA A 49 -20.36 -12.14 46.49
CA ALA A 49 -19.62 -11.40 47.52
C ALA A 49 -20.12 -9.95 47.62
N PRO A 50 -20.32 -9.42 48.83
CA PRO A 50 -20.67 -8.02 49.05
C PRO A 50 -19.59 -7.05 48.51
N ARG A 51 -20.00 -5.88 48.02
CA ARG A 51 -19.12 -4.87 47.44
C ARG A 51 -17.87 -4.55 48.26
N PRO A 52 -17.95 -4.30 49.58
CA PRO A 52 -16.74 -3.99 50.39
C PRO A 52 -15.69 -5.11 50.43
N ILE A 53 -16.15 -6.35 50.28
CA ILE A 53 -15.25 -7.52 50.28
C ILE A 53 -14.57 -7.69 48.93
N VAL A 54 -15.30 -7.45 47.83
CA VAL A 54 -14.74 -7.45 46.48
C VAL A 54 -13.74 -6.31 46.33
N GLU A 55 -14.08 -5.10 46.77
CA GLU A 55 -13.19 -3.93 46.74
C GLU A 55 -11.90 -4.15 47.52
N ARG A 56 -11.98 -4.83 48.66
CA ARG A 56 -10.79 -5.21 49.46
C ARG A 56 -9.94 -6.27 48.76
N ALA A 57 -10.56 -7.19 48.05
CA ALA A 57 -9.88 -8.31 47.39
C ALA A 57 -9.26 -7.92 46.06
N TYR A 58 -9.92 -7.03 45.31
CA TYR A 58 -9.52 -6.55 43.96
C TYR A 58 -8.76 -5.24 44.01
N GLY A 59 -9.11 -4.39 44.95
CA GLY A 59 -8.62 -3.02 45.06
C GLY A 59 -9.67 -2.02 44.60
N SER A 60 -9.92 -1.01 45.41
CA SER A 60 -10.86 0.08 45.03
C SER A 60 -10.38 0.89 43.86
N GLN A 61 -9.06 1.08 43.70
CA GLN A 61 -8.44 1.79 42.61
C GLN A 61 -8.65 1.06 41.26
N HIS A 62 -8.40 -0.26 41.23
CA HIS A 62 -8.64 -1.06 40.03
C HIS A 62 -10.11 -1.08 39.59
N LEU A 63 -11.02 -1.10 40.56
CA LEU A 63 -12.45 -1.00 40.28
C LEU A 63 -12.81 0.37 39.66
N TYR A 64 -12.16 1.43 40.13
CA TYR A 64 -12.32 2.78 39.57
C TYR A 64 -11.75 2.89 38.15
N GLU A 65 -10.56 2.32 37.93
CA GLU A 65 -9.93 2.24 36.58
C GLU A 65 -10.80 1.46 35.59
N ASP A 66 -11.35 0.32 36.00
CA ASP A 66 -12.26 -0.46 35.16
C ASP A 66 -13.57 0.31 34.84
N ALA A 67 -14.08 1.08 35.78
CA ALA A 67 -15.25 1.93 35.56
C ALA A 67 -14.93 3.09 34.58
N LEU A 68 -13.73 3.70 34.68
CA LEU A 68 -13.26 4.70 33.73
C LEU A 68 -13.09 4.13 32.34
N ASN A 69 -12.46 2.96 32.21
CA ASN A 69 -12.29 2.27 30.92
C ASN A 69 -13.62 1.98 30.20
N GLU A 70 -14.71 1.87 30.96
CA GLU A 70 -16.05 1.65 30.39
C GLU A 70 -16.79 2.93 30.08
N ILE A 71 -16.67 3.97 30.93
CA ILE A 71 -17.45 5.19 30.79
C ILE A 71 -16.82 6.22 29.86
N VAL A 72 -15.47 6.31 29.84
CA VAL A 72 -14.74 7.32 29.05
C VAL A 72 -15.01 7.19 27.55
N PRO A 73 -14.94 5.99 26.92
CA PRO A 73 -15.26 5.86 25.49
C PRO A 73 -16.70 6.23 25.16
N LYS A 74 -17.65 5.89 26.04
CA LYS A 74 -19.06 6.22 25.85
C LYS A 74 -19.29 7.72 25.96
N ALA A 75 -18.73 8.36 27.00
CA ALA A 75 -18.86 9.80 27.19
C ALA A 75 -18.20 10.59 26.04
N TYR A 76 -17.10 10.09 25.50
CA TYR A 76 -16.45 10.67 24.34
C TYR A 76 -17.35 10.58 23.10
N SER A 77 -17.91 9.39 22.80
CA SER A 77 -18.82 9.20 21.68
C SER A 77 -20.07 10.07 21.79
N ASP A 78 -20.71 10.09 22.99
CA ASP A 78 -21.88 10.94 23.26
C ASP A 78 -21.56 12.43 23.02
N ALA A 79 -20.33 12.88 23.42
CA ALA A 79 -19.92 14.26 23.25
C ALA A 79 -19.67 14.64 21.78
N ILE A 80 -19.08 13.75 20.99
CA ILE A 80 -18.92 13.95 19.54
C ILE A 80 -20.27 14.10 18.85
N GLU A 81 -21.24 13.25 19.19
CA GLU A 81 -22.60 13.31 18.63
C GLU A 81 -23.33 14.59 19.05
N GLU A 82 -23.23 14.98 20.32
CA GLU A 82 -23.88 16.19 20.85
C GLU A 82 -23.35 17.46 20.19
N LEU A 83 -22.04 17.54 19.99
CA LEU A 83 -21.37 18.68 19.36
C LEU A 83 -21.39 18.60 17.81
N LYS A 84 -21.84 17.49 17.23
CA LYS A 84 -21.82 17.23 15.78
C LYS A 84 -20.43 17.44 15.16
N LEU A 85 -19.41 17.03 15.87
CA LEU A 85 -18.05 17.09 15.37
C LEU A 85 -17.79 15.95 14.39
N THR A 86 -16.92 16.20 13.43
CA THR A 86 -16.42 15.18 12.51
C THR A 86 -14.93 14.98 12.80
N PRO A 87 -14.58 14.05 13.71
CA PRO A 87 -13.17 13.78 14.00
C PRO A 87 -12.50 13.16 12.78
N PHE A 88 -11.24 13.53 12.53
CA PHE A 88 -10.42 12.88 11.52
C PHE A 88 -9.96 11.48 11.99
N GLU A 89 -9.71 11.37 13.29
CA GLU A 89 -9.28 10.12 13.96
C GLU A 89 -9.79 10.10 15.39
N ASP A 90 -9.62 8.96 16.08
CA ASP A 90 -9.96 8.84 17.50
C ASP A 90 -9.19 9.88 18.32
N GLY A 91 -9.91 10.66 19.12
CA GLY A 91 -9.30 11.71 19.94
C GLY A 91 -8.38 11.15 21.02
N THR A 92 -7.40 11.95 21.40
CA THR A 92 -6.46 11.62 22.48
C THR A 92 -6.99 12.11 23.81
N ILE A 93 -7.10 11.24 24.81
CA ILE A 93 -7.44 11.63 26.18
C ILE A 93 -6.19 12.21 26.85
N GLU A 94 -6.18 13.51 27.09
CA GLU A 94 -5.05 14.23 27.72
C GLU A 94 -5.04 14.07 29.24
N ALA A 95 -6.23 14.10 29.87
CA ALA A 95 -6.36 13.99 31.32
C ALA A 95 -7.74 13.48 31.72
N ILE A 96 -7.78 12.82 32.85
CA ILE A 96 -9.00 12.38 33.55
C ILE A 96 -8.88 12.89 34.99
N ASP A 97 -9.58 13.97 35.30
CA ASP A 97 -9.49 14.65 36.59
C ASP A 97 -10.71 14.31 37.46
N PRO A 98 -10.54 13.69 38.63
CA PRO A 98 -11.64 13.52 39.56
C PRO A 98 -12.12 14.89 40.13
N LYS A 99 -13.43 15.04 40.26
CA LYS A 99 -14.06 16.24 40.84
C LYS A 99 -14.44 16.02 42.31
N ASP A 100 -14.53 17.12 43.06
CA ASP A 100 -14.86 17.08 44.50
C ASP A 100 -16.23 16.48 44.78
N ASP A 101 -17.16 16.56 43.81
CA ASP A 101 -18.51 16.02 43.86
C ASP A 101 -18.61 14.51 43.53
N LYS A 102 -17.48 13.84 43.34
CA LYS A 102 -17.33 12.43 42.85
C LYS A 102 -17.68 12.25 41.38
N GLY A 103 -17.83 13.29 40.61
CA GLY A 103 -17.84 13.27 39.17
C GLY A 103 -16.43 13.17 38.60
N VAL A 104 -16.33 13.17 37.28
CA VAL A 104 -15.04 13.12 36.56
C VAL A 104 -15.06 14.12 35.42
N ARG A 105 -13.96 14.86 35.25
CA ARG A 105 -13.72 15.69 34.07
C ARG A 105 -12.72 15.01 33.17
N ILE A 106 -13.12 14.80 31.92
CA ILE A 106 -12.24 14.26 30.86
C ILE A 106 -11.83 15.41 29.98
N LYS A 107 -10.53 15.48 29.68
CA LYS A 107 -9.96 16.37 28.67
C LYS A 107 -9.56 15.53 27.47
N ALA A 108 -10.21 15.73 26.34
CA ALA A 108 -9.92 15.02 25.12
C ALA A 108 -9.53 16.03 24.02
N ARG A 109 -8.40 15.79 23.37
CA ARG A 109 -7.98 16.53 22.18
C ARG A 109 -8.51 15.80 20.97
N VAL A 110 -9.14 16.53 20.06
CA VAL A 110 -9.74 15.99 18.84
C VAL A 110 -9.24 16.78 17.65
N LEU A 111 -8.69 16.07 16.69
CA LEU A 111 -8.36 16.60 15.38
C LEU A 111 -9.62 16.52 14.50
N LEU A 112 -10.04 17.64 13.96
CA LEU A 112 -11.20 17.73 13.08
C LEU A 112 -10.80 17.38 11.65
N GLN A 113 -11.78 16.85 10.91
CA GLN A 113 -11.58 16.59 9.49
C GLN A 113 -11.36 17.91 8.74
N PRO A 114 -10.26 18.08 8.01
CA PRO A 114 -10.02 19.30 7.25
C PRO A 114 -11.02 19.43 6.10
N GLU A 115 -11.42 20.66 5.78
CA GLU A 115 -12.20 20.94 4.59
C GLU A 115 -11.33 20.76 3.35
N ILE A 116 -11.76 19.89 2.42
CA ILE A 116 -11.05 19.57 1.19
C ILE A 116 -11.97 19.82 0.01
N THR A 117 -11.59 20.76 -0.85
CA THR A 117 -12.28 21.06 -2.10
C THR A 117 -11.50 20.44 -3.25
N LEU A 118 -12.10 19.45 -3.92
CA LEU A 118 -11.51 18.83 -5.10
C LEU A 118 -11.79 19.66 -6.35
N PRO A 119 -10.85 19.71 -7.32
CA PRO A 119 -11.11 20.31 -8.62
C PRO A 119 -12.15 19.48 -9.40
N ASP A 120 -12.76 20.06 -10.43
CA ASP A 120 -13.68 19.33 -11.31
C ASP A 120 -12.92 18.44 -12.31
N TYR A 121 -12.20 17.44 -11.78
CA TYR A 121 -11.39 16.51 -12.58
C TYR A 121 -12.20 15.63 -13.54
N ARG A 122 -13.52 15.54 -13.36
CA ARG A 122 -14.40 14.78 -14.26
C ARG A 122 -14.59 15.49 -15.61
N SER A 123 -14.48 16.82 -15.63
CA SER A 123 -14.59 17.63 -16.85
C SER A 123 -13.27 17.71 -17.63
N TRP A 124 -12.16 17.20 -17.08
CA TRP A 124 -10.87 17.26 -17.76
C TRP A 124 -10.84 16.34 -18.98
N PRO A 125 -10.31 16.82 -20.11
CA PRO A 125 -10.16 15.96 -21.27
C PRO A 125 -9.20 14.81 -20.95
N ARG A 126 -9.46 13.66 -21.58
CA ARG A 126 -8.53 12.54 -21.49
C ARG A 126 -7.28 12.89 -22.29
N ASP A 127 -6.15 12.98 -21.60
CA ASP A 127 -4.88 13.00 -22.27
C ASP A 127 -4.65 11.62 -22.88
N GLU A 128 -4.65 11.53 -24.22
CA GLU A 128 -4.36 10.26 -24.88
C GLU A 128 -2.93 9.84 -24.56
N ALA A 129 -2.76 8.66 -23.99
CA ALA A 129 -1.45 8.05 -23.90
C ALA A 129 -0.93 7.88 -25.33
N ALA A 130 0.18 8.51 -25.65
CA ALA A 130 0.77 8.39 -26.99
C ALA A 130 0.92 6.90 -27.34
N PRO A 131 0.48 6.47 -28.54
CA PRO A 131 0.62 5.08 -28.93
C PRO A 131 2.09 4.67 -28.80
N ALA A 132 2.33 3.59 -28.06
CA ALA A 132 3.67 3.07 -27.87
C ALA A 132 4.15 2.45 -29.19
N GLU A 133 4.99 3.17 -29.90
CA GLU A 133 5.72 2.60 -31.04
C GLU A 133 6.82 1.70 -30.49
N VAL A 134 6.75 0.41 -30.86
CA VAL A 134 7.79 -0.56 -30.53
C VAL A 134 8.79 -0.57 -31.67
N GLU A 135 9.99 -0.12 -31.39
CA GLU A 135 11.09 -0.14 -32.36
C GLU A 135 11.58 -1.57 -32.60
N ASP A 136 12.03 -1.89 -33.80
CA ASP A 136 12.59 -3.21 -34.14
C ASP A 136 13.76 -3.59 -33.23
N ALA A 137 14.54 -2.63 -32.76
CA ALA A 137 15.61 -2.84 -31.81
C ALA A 137 15.13 -3.41 -30.46
N ALA A 138 13.94 -3.00 -29.99
CA ALA A 138 13.34 -3.55 -28.77
C ALA A 138 12.89 -5.00 -28.96
N VAL A 139 12.37 -5.33 -30.16
CA VAL A 139 12.02 -6.71 -30.53
C VAL A 139 13.27 -7.59 -30.62
N ASP A 140 14.36 -7.07 -31.20
CA ASP A 140 15.65 -7.77 -31.25
C ASP A 140 16.22 -8.02 -29.87
N ALA A 141 16.11 -7.05 -28.98
CA ALA A 141 16.54 -7.20 -27.58
C ALA A 141 15.69 -8.26 -26.83
N ALA A 142 14.39 -8.26 -27.02
CA ALA A 142 13.50 -9.27 -26.42
C ALA A 142 13.81 -10.68 -26.96
N LEU A 143 14.04 -10.81 -28.26
CA LEU A 143 14.44 -12.09 -28.88
C LEU A 143 15.81 -12.55 -28.34
N LEU A 144 16.74 -11.63 -28.12
CA LEU A 144 18.04 -11.95 -27.54
C LEU A 144 17.88 -12.47 -26.09
N GLU A 145 17.02 -11.86 -25.28
CA GLU A 145 16.75 -12.35 -23.92
C GLU A 145 16.10 -13.73 -23.94
N GLU A 146 15.19 -13.99 -24.87
CA GLU A 146 14.59 -15.33 -25.04
C GLU A 146 15.64 -16.38 -25.43
N ARG A 147 16.54 -16.05 -26.33
CA ARG A 147 17.68 -16.92 -26.71
C ARG A 147 18.63 -17.15 -25.53
N ARG A 148 18.84 -16.13 -24.66
CA ARG A 148 19.67 -16.24 -23.46
C ARG A 148 19.08 -17.18 -22.43
N SER A 149 17.75 -17.14 -22.24
CA SER A 149 17.09 -18.04 -21.29
C SER A 149 17.26 -19.52 -21.66
N HIS A 150 17.54 -19.80 -22.95
CA HIS A 150 17.75 -21.13 -23.53
C HIS A 150 19.22 -21.38 -23.94
N ALA A 151 20.13 -20.52 -23.48
CA ALA A 151 21.55 -20.64 -23.78
C ALA A 151 22.18 -21.87 -23.12
N THR A 152 23.16 -22.45 -23.80
CA THR A 152 23.98 -23.53 -23.24
C THR A 152 25.29 -22.96 -22.72
N LEU A 153 25.69 -23.38 -21.51
CA LEU A 153 26.98 -23.02 -20.94
C LEU A 153 28.01 -24.06 -21.30
N VAL A 154 29.00 -23.69 -22.10
CA VAL A 154 30.11 -24.58 -22.50
C VAL A 154 31.38 -24.18 -21.77
N PRO A 155 32.20 -25.16 -21.28
CA PRO A 155 33.44 -24.84 -20.64
C PRO A 155 34.41 -24.08 -21.57
N ALA A 156 35.04 -23.03 -21.04
CA ALA A 156 36.00 -22.21 -21.77
C ALA A 156 37.30 -22.07 -20.95
N GLU A 157 38.43 -21.88 -21.66
CA GLU A 157 39.72 -21.71 -21.00
C GLU A 157 40.09 -20.26 -20.71
N VAL A 158 39.45 -19.32 -21.44
CA VAL A 158 39.75 -17.89 -21.39
C VAL A 158 38.45 -17.12 -21.30
N CYS A 159 38.44 -16.12 -20.46
CA CYS A 159 37.30 -15.27 -20.21
C CYS A 159 37.04 -14.31 -21.38
N GLY A 160 35.92 -14.44 -22.04
CA GLY A 160 35.40 -13.56 -23.12
C GLY A 160 34.26 -12.63 -22.64
N GLU A 161 33.74 -11.82 -23.54
CA GLU A 161 32.67 -10.87 -23.23
C GLU A 161 31.37 -11.56 -22.81
N ASN A 162 31.08 -12.73 -23.37
CA ASN A 162 29.86 -13.52 -23.10
C ASN A 162 30.13 -14.65 -22.11
N SER A 163 31.12 -14.54 -21.28
CA SER A 163 31.45 -15.58 -20.31
C SER A 163 30.66 -15.43 -19.01
N VAL A 164 30.28 -16.57 -18.45
CA VAL A 164 29.87 -16.70 -17.03
C VAL A 164 31.09 -17.24 -16.28
N VAL A 165 31.54 -16.47 -15.31
CA VAL A 165 32.73 -16.83 -14.51
C VAL A 165 32.31 -17.16 -13.08
N GLU A 166 32.88 -18.21 -12.52
CA GLU A 166 32.78 -18.48 -11.09
C GLU A 166 34.02 -17.88 -10.42
N ILE A 167 33.80 -16.94 -9.51
CA ILE A 167 34.87 -16.24 -8.80
C ILE A 167 34.76 -16.46 -7.29
N SER A 168 35.91 -16.48 -6.64
CA SER A 168 36.04 -16.43 -5.17
C SER A 168 37.11 -15.41 -4.81
N GLY A 169 37.04 -14.82 -3.61
CA GLY A 169 38.05 -13.82 -3.28
C GLY A 169 37.82 -13.09 -1.97
N THR A 170 38.52 -11.97 -1.82
CA THR A 170 38.46 -11.12 -0.64
C THR A 170 38.39 -9.66 -1.04
N TYR A 171 37.72 -8.87 -0.24
CA TYR A 171 37.64 -7.40 -0.37
C TYR A 171 37.85 -6.74 0.99
N VAL A 172 38.14 -5.46 0.97
CA VAL A 172 38.20 -4.64 2.17
C VAL A 172 37.10 -3.59 2.05
N ASP A 173 36.28 -3.49 3.08
CA ASP A 173 35.21 -2.47 3.14
C ASP A 173 35.76 -1.08 3.54
N ASP A 174 34.88 -0.06 3.54
CA ASP A 174 35.25 1.32 3.86
C ASP A 174 35.72 1.53 5.31
N GLU A 175 35.37 0.60 6.20
CA GLU A 175 35.83 0.58 7.60
C GLU A 175 37.17 -0.13 7.78
N GLY A 176 37.73 -0.65 6.69
CA GLY A 176 39.01 -1.41 6.70
C GLY A 176 38.86 -2.87 7.14
N LYS A 177 37.62 -3.40 7.15
CA LYS A 177 37.32 -4.77 7.54
C LYS A 177 37.41 -5.68 6.32
N ALA A 178 38.12 -6.80 6.44
CA ALA A 178 38.19 -7.78 5.39
C ALA A 178 36.89 -8.59 5.28
N GLY A 179 36.32 -8.64 4.08
CA GLY A 179 35.21 -9.51 3.70
C GLY A 179 35.68 -10.61 2.74
N THR A 180 34.89 -11.67 2.62
CA THR A 180 35.15 -12.79 1.72
C THR A 180 34.06 -12.88 0.67
N ILE A 181 34.42 -13.03 -0.59
CA ILE A 181 33.53 -13.39 -1.69
C ILE A 181 33.53 -14.91 -1.77
N GLU A 182 32.42 -15.52 -1.36
CA GLU A 182 32.23 -16.95 -1.56
C GLU A 182 32.09 -17.24 -3.07
N ARG A 183 32.21 -18.50 -3.46
CA ARG A 183 32.01 -18.90 -4.86
C ARG A 183 30.74 -18.33 -5.44
N THR A 184 30.88 -17.36 -6.34
CA THR A 184 29.76 -16.61 -6.94
C THR A 184 29.92 -16.67 -8.45
N GLN A 185 28.81 -16.97 -9.13
CA GLN A 185 28.74 -16.93 -10.59
C GLN A 185 28.35 -15.51 -11.05
N VAL A 186 29.15 -14.97 -11.97
CA VAL A 186 28.96 -13.65 -12.54
C VAL A 186 28.90 -13.75 -14.07
N ALA A 187 27.84 -13.27 -14.67
CA ALA A 187 27.72 -13.14 -16.12
C ALA A 187 28.37 -11.81 -16.55
N LEU A 188 29.42 -11.86 -17.33
CA LEU A 188 30.21 -10.69 -17.70
C LEU A 188 29.43 -9.73 -18.60
N ASP A 189 28.62 -10.24 -19.50
CA ASP A 189 27.77 -9.44 -20.39
C ASP A 189 26.77 -8.54 -19.69
N ARG A 190 26.39 -8.88 -18.45
CA ARG A 190 25.49 -8.10 -17.58
C ARG A 190 26.23 -7.27 -16.52
N SER A 191 27.54 -7.42 -16.42
CA SER A 191 28.37 -6.68 -15.47
C SER A 191 28.72 -5.29 -16.01
N PHE A 192 29.08 -4.36 -15.12
CA PHE A 192 29.52 -3.04 -15.55
C PHE A 192 30.89 -3.09 -16.22
N GLN A 193 31.19 -2.09 -17.09
CA GLN A 193 32.33 -2.10 -18.00
C GLN A 193 33.65 -2.38 -17.32
N ALA A 194 33.96 -1.66 -16.24
CA ALA A 194 35.27 -1.81 -15.54
C ALA A 194 35.46 -3.21 -14.95
N PHE A 195 34.41 -3.89 -14.53
CA PHE A 195 34.48 -5.27 -14.05
C PHE A 195 34.76 -6.24 -15.21
N ARG A 196 34.11 -6.05 -16.35
CA ARG A 196 34.35 -6.84 -17.55
C ARG A 196 35.80 -6.71 -18.01
N ASP A 197 36.30 -5.47 -18.12
CA ASP A 197 37.65 -5.16 -18.58
C ASP A 197 38.71 -5.81 -17.67
N ALA A 198 38.48 -5.84 -16.36
CA ALA A 198 39.37 -6.44 -15.39
C ALA A 198 39.49 -7.97 -15.54
N LEU A 199 38.41 -8.65 -15.94
CA LEU A 199 38.36 -10.10 -16.08
C LEU A 199 38.55 -10.59 -17.52
N GLN A 200 38.46 -9.71 -18.51
CA GLN A 200 38.66 -10.09 -19.90
C GLN A 200 40.03 -10.70 -20.13
N GLY A 201 40.06 -11.86 -20.79
CA GLY A 201 41.27 -12.60 -21.05
C GLY A 201 41.86 -13.36 -19.86
N ALA A 202 41.22 -13.34 -18.70
CA ALA A 202 41.63 -14.13 -17.53
C ALA A 202 41.43 -15.63 -17.77
N ARG A 203 42.23 -16.45 -17.08
CA ARG A 203 42.18 -17.93 -17.16
C ARG A 203 41.77 -18.52 -15.82
N VAL A 204 41.28 -19.74 -15.85
CA VAL A 204 40.98 -20.51 -14.64
C VAL A 204 42.22 -20.59 -13.74
N GLY A 205 42.06 -20.31 -12.46
CA GLY A 205 43.09 -20.22 -11.44
C GLY A 205 43.86 -18.89 -11.39
N GLU A 206 43.57 -17.94 -12.27
CA GLU A 206 44.20 -16.63 -12.29
C GLU A 206 43.53 -15.68 -11.29
N SER A 207 44.32 -14.93 -10.55
CA SER A 207 43.83 -13.92 -9.61
C SER A 207 43.88 -12.52 -10.25
N ARG A 208 42.80 -11.78 -10.13
CA ARG A 208 42.66 -10.43 -10.68
C ARG A 208 42.13 -9.49 -9.61
N GLN A 209 42.44 -8.22 -9.76
CA GLN A 209 41.82 -7.15 -8.99
C GLN A 209 40.64 -6.59 -9.79
N VAL A 210 39.44 -6.63 -9.22
CA VAL A 210 38.20 -6.18 -9.86
C VAL A 210 37.54 -5.07 -9.04
N PRO A 211 36.96 -4.06 -9.68
CA PRO A 211 36.16 -3.08 -8.97
C PRO A 211 34.85 -3.70 -8.49
N LEU A 212 34.41 -3.34 -7.29
CA LEU A 212 33.14 -3.84 -6.69
C LEU A 212 31.94 -3.02 -7.07
N ASP A 213 32.13 -1.75 -7.45
CA ASP A 213 31.10 -0.77 -7.70
C ASP A 213 31.44 0.05 -8.95
N SER A 214 30.41 0.41 -9.70
CA SER A 214 30.54 1.27 -10.89
C SER A 214 30.75 2.75 -10.53
N GLU A 215 30.22 3.20 -9.39
CA GLU A 215 30.31 4.58 -8.93
C GLU A 215 31.61 4.83 -8.12
N HIS A 216 32.13 3.78 -7.47
CA HIS A 216 33.33 3.83 -6.65
C HIS A 216 34.38 2.81 -7.15
N PRO A 217 35.05 3.08 -8.28
CA PRO A 217 36.01 2.16 -8.88
C PRO A 217 37.26 1.90 -8.00
N ASP A 218 37.46 2.73 -6.98
CA ASP A 218 38.56 2.56 -6.00
C ASP A 218 38.29 1.39 -5.02
N ARG A 219 37.03 0.99 -4.87
CA ARG A 219 36.66 -0.19 -4.10
C ARG A 219 36.95 -1.44 -4.92
N THR A 220 37.96 -2.16 -4.57
CA THR A 220 38.39 -3.31 -5.33
C THR A 220 38.41 -4.59 -4.50
N ALA A 221 38.20 -5.71 -5.18
CA ALA A 221 38.35 -7.05 -4.63
C ALA A 221 39.46 -7.78 -5.33
N HIS A 222 40.16 -8.63 -4.59
CA HIS A 222 41.06 -9.63 -5.16
C HIS A 222 40.28 -10.92 -5.36
N VAL A 223 39.99 -11.27 -6.62
CA VAL A 223 39.23 -12.46 -6.98
C VAL A 223 40.09 -13.45 -7.73
N THR A 224 39.85 -14.73 -7.51
CA THR A 224 40.41 -15.85 -8.27
C THR A 224 39.30 -16.43 -9.13
N VAL A 225 39.59 -16.66 -10.40
CA VAL A 225 38.66 -17.26 -11.36
C VAL A 225 38.71 -18.78 -11.15
N GLU A 226 37.61 -19.35 -10.70
CA GLU A 226 37.49 -20.78 -10.37
C GLU A 226 37.04 -21.62 -11.57
N ASP A 227 36.08 -21.09 -12.36
CA ASP A 227 35.52 -21.72 -13.55
C ASP A 227 35.13 -20.65 -14.58
N ILE A 228 35.23 -21.02 -15.86
CA ILE A 228 34.84 -20.17 -16.98
C ILE A 228 33.96 -20.97 -17.91
N ARG A 229 32.80 -20.42 -18.21
CA ARG A 229 31.85 -20.98 -19.19
C ARG A 229 31.43 -19.89 -20.17
N GLU A 230 31.39 -20.22 -21.43
CA GLU A 230 30.91 -19.34 -22.47
C GLU A 230 29.41 -19.60 -22.74
N ILE A 231 28.66 -18.50 -22.91
CA ILE A 231 27.24 -18.55 -23.24
C ILE A 231 27.12 -18.81 -24.74
N GLU A 232 26.76 -20.02 -25.13
CA GLU A 232 26.36 -20.33 -26.51
C GLU A 232 24.86 -20.10 -26.68
N LEU A 233 24.53 -19.07 -27.48
CA LEU A 233 23.16 -18.73 -27.79
C LEU A 233 22.67 -19.61 -28.94
N PRO A 234 21.46 -20.22 -28.86
CA PRO A 234 20.85 -20.88 -30.00
C PRO A 234 20.70 -19.91 -31.17
N GLU A 235 20.79 -20.40 -32.41
CA GLU A 235 20.57 -19.54 -33.59
C GLU A 235 19.11 -19.01 -33.59
N ALA A 236 18.96 -17.76 -34.05
CA ALA A 236 17.63 -17.15 -34.20
C ALA A 236 17.04 -17.58 -35.53
N ASP A 237 16.55 -18.79 -35.61
CA ASP A 237 15.98 -19.40 -36.83
C ASP A 237 14.58 -19.96 -36.58
N ASP A 238 13.99 -20.54 -37.63
CA ASP A 238 12.65 -21.15 -37.56
C ASP A 238 12.62 -22.39 -36.64
N ALA A 239 13.75 -23.08 -36.48
CA ALA A 239 13.81 -24.24 -35.60
C ALA A 239 13.74 -23.81 -34.12
N PHE A 240 14.39 -22.70 -33.77
CA PHE A 240 14.28 -22.08 -32.45
C PHE A 240 12.84 -21.65 -32.17
N ALA A 241 12.22 -20.94 -33.12
CA ALA A 241 10.82 -20.49 -32.98
C ALA A 241 9.84 -21.66 -32.81
N GLN A 242 10.01 -22.74 -33.57
CA GLN A 242 9.19 -23.96 -33.46
C GLN A 242 9.35 -24.66 -32.11
N GLY A 243 10.57 -24.65 -31.54
CA GLY A 243 10.82 -25.16 -30.20
C GLY A 243 10.05 -24.39 -29.12
N HIS A 244 9.64 -23.15 -29.38
CA HIS A 244 8.87 -22.26 -28.48
C HIS A 244 7.36 -22.17 -28.85
N GLY A 245 6.89 -22.99 -29.80
CA GLY A 245 5.49 -23.08 -30.14
C GLY A 245 5.01 -22.15 -31.25
N HIS A 246 5.92 -21.44 -31.93
CA HIS A 246 5.63 -20.58 -33.08
C HIS A 246 5.84 -21.36 -34.40
N GLN A 247 5.24 -20.89 -35.47
CA GLN A 247 5.38 -21.58 -36.79
C GLN A 247 6.77 -21.27 -37.41
N ASP A 248 7.21 -20.03 -37.30
CA ASP A 248 8.48 -19.52 -37.80
C ASP A 248 9.00 -18.33 -36.95
N LEU A 249 10.21 -17.90 -37.23
CA LEU A 249 10.83 -16.77 -36.54
C LEU A 249 10.03 -15.46 -36.75
N LYS A 250 9.36 -15.31 -37.87
CA LYS A 250 8.55 -14.10 -38.15
C LYS A 250 7.34 -14.00 -37.23
N GLU A 251 6.65 -15.12 -37.00
CA GLU A 251 5.51 -15.19 -36.06
C GLU A 251 5.99 -14.89 -34.62
N MET A 252 7.08 -15.52 -34.19
CA MET A 252 7.68 -15.25 -32.87
C MET A 252 8.00 -13.78 -32.68
N ARG A 253 8.64 -13.14 -33.66
CA ARG A 253 8.92 -11.69 -33.61
C ARG A 253 7.65 -10.84 -33.56
N ALA A 254 6.61 -11.24 -34.30
CA ALA A 254 5.33 -10.53 -34.28
C ALA A 254 4.65 -10.63 -32.90
N GLU A 255 4.71 -11.79 -32.26
CA GLU A 255 4.19 -11.95 -30.91
C GLU A 255 4.99 -11.16 -29.85
N LEU A 256 6.33 -11.20 -29.93
CA LEU A 256 7.18 -10.35 -29.07
C LEU A 256 6.88 -8.86 -29.25
N ALA A 257 6.74 -8.40 -30.50
CA ALA A 257 6.35 -7.03 -30.79
C ALA A 257 4.98 -6.65 -30.21
N ASN A 258 4.03 -7.58 -30.29
CA ASN A 258 2.70 -7.39 -29.72
C ASN A 258 2.73 -7.36 -28.17
N ALA A 259 3.48 -8.27 -27.56
CA ALA A 259 3.66 -8.29 -26.09
C ALA A 259 4.31 -7.00 -25.59
N LEU A 260 5.37 -6.53 -26.25
CA LEU A 260 6.03 -5.26 -25.95
C LEU A 260 5.09 -4.05 -26.14
N ARG A 261 4.22 -4.08 -27.17
CA ARG A 261 3.24 -3.00 -27.40
C ARG A 261 2.20 -2.95 -26.27
N VAL A 262 1.66 -4.11 -25.87
CA VAL A 262 0.69 -4.22 -24.78
C VAL A 262 1.32 -3.73 -23.47
N GLU A 263 2.56 -4.13 -23.19
CA GLU A 263 3.26 -3.68 -22.00
C GLU A 263 3.57 -2.17 -22.01
N ALA A 264 4.04 -1.65 -23.14
CA ALA A 264 4.29 -0.23 -23.29
C ALA A 264 3.01 0.61 -23.14
N GLN A 265 1.88 0.11 -23.68
CA GLN A 265 0.58 0.76 -23.51
C GLN A 265 0.12 0.72 -22.05
N ARG A 266 0.34 -0.40 -21.34
CA ARG A 266 0.06 -0.52 -19.91
C ARG A 266 0.86 0.50 -19.09
N VAL A 267 2.17 0.59 -19.35
CA VAL A 267 3.04 1.57 -18.68
C VAL A 267 2.62 3.01 -18.98
N ALA A 268 2.25 3.31 -20.23
CA ALA A 268 1.78 4.63 -20.61
C ALA A 268 0.47 4.99 -19.90
N GLU A 269 -0.46 4.05 -19.80
CA GLU A 269 -1.72 4.25 -19.09
C GLU A 269 -1.51 4.42 -17.58
N ASP A 270 -0.61 3.66 -16.97
CA ASP A 270 -0.27 3.82 -15.56
C ASP A 270 0.38 5.17 -15.27
N ARG A 271 1.26 5.65 -16.17
CA ARG A 271 1.83 7.01 -16.08
C ARG A 271 0.76 8.09 -16.21
N ARG A 272 -0.18 7.92 -17.13
CA ARG A 272 -1.32 8.83 -17.28
C ARG A 272 -2.14 8.92 -16.01
N ARG A 273 -2.48 7.76 -15.41
CA ARG A 273 -3.25 7.71 -14.15
C ARG A 273 -2.50 8.39 -13.00
N SER A 274 -1.20 8.15 -12.89
CA SER A 274 -0.37 8.81 -11.89
C SER A 274 -0.33 10.33 -12.10
N ALA A 275 -0.08 10.78 -13.32
CA ALA A 275 -0.05 12.22 -13.64
C ALA A 275 -1.41 12.90 -13.39
N LEU A 276 -2.52 12.21 -13.68
CA LEU A 276 -3.86 12.71 -13.38
C LEU A 276 -4.07 12.85 -11.87
N LEU A 277 -3.68 11.86 -11.08
CA LEU A 277 -3.77 11.90 -9.62
C LEU A 277 -2.90 13.03 -9.05
N ASP A 278 -1.66 13.15 -9.50
CA ASP A 278 -0.75 14.22 -9.08
C ASP A 278 -1.32 15.60 -9.38
N ARG A 279 -1.97 15.76 -10.54
CA ARG A 279 -2.64 17.00 -10.90
C ARG A 279 -3.84 17.28 -9.98
N ILE A 280 -4.68 16.29 -9.68
CA ILE A 280 -5.80 16.44 -8.72
C ILE A 280 -5.25 16.88 -7.35
N ILE A 281 -4.19 16.23 -6.87
CA ILE A 281 -3.55 16.56 -5.59
C ILE A 281 -3.01 18.00 -5.59
N ALA A 282 -2.39 18.43 -6.70
CA ALA A 282 -1.83 19.77 -6.82
C ALA A 282 -2.90 20.87 -6.85
N GLU A 283 -4.00 20.65 -7.60
CA GLU A 283 -5.08 21.61 -7.77
C GLU A 283 -6.13 21.60 -6.64
N ALA A 284 -6.11 20.58 -5.75
CA ALA A 284 -7.02 20.51 -4.61
C ALA A 284 -6.74 21.64 -3.60
N GLU A 285 -7.81 22.32 -3.16
CA GLU A 285 -7.74 23.35 -2.13
C GLU A 285 -7.98 22.71 -0.76
N LEU A 286 -6.96 22.72 0.08
CA LEU A 286 -7.04 22.24 1.46
C LEU A 286 -6.02 22.96 2.33
N ARG A 287 -6.33 23.02 3.61
CA ARG A 287 -5.38 23.37 4.64
C ARG A 287 -4.82 22.10 5.28
N LEU A 288 -3.51 22.06 5.48
CA LEU A 288 -2.87 20.92 6.13
C LEU A 288 -2.86 21.15 7.65
N PRO A 289 -3.47 20.24 8.44
CA PRO A 289 -3.37 20.31 9.89
C PRO A 289 -1.91 20.07 10.34
N GLU A 290 -1.38 20.99 11.13
CA GLU A 290 0.00 20.95 11.60
C GLU A 290 0.32 19.64 12.34
N ALA A 291 -0.60 19.16 13.17
CA ALA A 291 -0.44 17.91 13.90
C ALA A 291 -0.26 16.67 12.99
N LEU A 292 -0.91 16.66 11.81
CA LEU A 292 -0.72 15.59 10.83
C LEU A 292 0.66 15.69 10.17
N VAL A 293 1.07 16.90 9.83
CA VAL A 293 2.39 17.15 9.22
C VAL A 293 3.51 16.77 10.17
N GLU A 294 3.44 17.17 11.45
CA GLU A 294 4.44 16.82 12.46
C GLU A 294 4.52 15.30 12.66
N ARG A 295 3.38 14.62 12.76
CA ARG A 295 3.35 13.16 12.91
C ARG A 295 3.94 12.45 11.70
N GLU A 296 3.62 12.89 10.50
CA GLU A 296 4.15 12.31 9.26
C GLU A 296 5.66 12.59 9.15
N ALA A 297 6.14 13.78 9.54
CA ALA A 297 7.56 14.11 9.53
C ALA A 297 8.37 13.19 10.47
N HIS A 298 7.82 12.87 11.64
CA HIS A 298 8.44 11.87 12.52
C HIS A 298 8.43 10.47 11.90
N GLY A 299 7.38 10.12 11.14
CA GLY A 299 7.33 8.87 10.37
C GLY A 299 8.43 8.80 9.32
N VAL A 300 8.63 9.88 8.54
CA VAL A 300 9.71 10.01 7.55
C VAL A 300 11.09 9.90 8.20
N LEU A 301 11.31 10.55 9.34
CA LEU A 301 12.54 10.40 10.11
C LEU A 301 12.82 8.95 10.50
N HIS A 302 11.81 8.25 10.99
CA HIS A 302 11.94 6.86 11.39
C HIS A 302 12.22 5.95 10.18
N GLU A 303 11.65 6.24 9.02
CA GLU A 303 11.91 5.51 7.79
C GLU A 303 13.36 5.69 7.30
N LEU A 304 13.89 6.92 7.40
CA LEU A 304 15.24 7.24 6.94
C LEU A 304 16.34 6.76 7.89
N TYR A 305 16.13 6.84 9.20
CA TYR A 305 17.16 6.63 10.22
C TYR A 305 16.89 5.47 11.18
N GLY A 306 15.71 4.82 11.09
CA GLY A 306 15.34 3.71 11.95
C GLY A 306 15.39 4.09 13.44
N ASP A 307 16.07 3.28 14.24
CA ASP A 307 16.21 3.52 15.69
C ASP A 307 17.01 4.79 16.03
N ALA A 308 17.83 5.30 15.10
CA ALA A 308 18.59 6.53 15.26
C ALA A 308 17.76 7.81 15.00
N ALA A 309 16.49 7.68 14.62
CA ALA A 309 15.60 8.84 14.34
C ALA A 309 15.51 9.83 15.50
N HIS A 310 15.71 9.39 16.75
CA HIS A 310 15.69 10.25 17.94
C HIS A 310 16.86 11.25 18.02
N ASP A 311 17.94 10.99 17.29
CA ASP A 311 19.14 11.84 17.25
C ASP A 311 19.06 12.91 16.14
N HIS A 312 18.01 12.85 15.30
CA HIS A 312 17.79 13.73 14.17
C HIS A 312 16.62 14.68 14.41
N GLU A 313 16.74 15.91 13.96
CA GLU A 313 15.66 16.90 13.97
C GLU A 313 14.93 16.90 12.62
N VAL A 314 13.65 17.29 12.64
CA VAL A 314 12.87 17.52 11.43
C VAL A 314 13.40 18.76 10.72
N ASP A 315 14.07 18.59 9.61
CA ASP A 315 14.52 19.67 8.75
C ASP A 315 13.43 20.10 7.74
N GLU A 316 13.70 21.13 6.95
CA GLU A 316 12.76 21.66 5.96
C GLU A 316 12.45 20.65 4.82
N GLU A 317 13.39 19.78 4.48
CA GLU A 317 13.22 18.76 3.45
C GLU A 317 12.25 17.67 3.92
N ILE A 318 12.48 17.14 5.12
CA ILE A 318 11.63 16.15 5.77
C ILE A 318 10.21 16.70 5.96
N ARG A 319 10.12 17.98 6.42
CA ARG A 319 8.82 18.63 6.57
C ARG A 319 8.07 18.76 5.25
N ARG A 320 8.74 19.19 4.20
CA ARG A 320 8.15 19.31 2.85
C ARG A 320 7.68 17.96 2.31
N GLN A 321 8.48 16.91 2.52
CA GLN A 321 8.08 15.55 2.14
C GLN A 321 6.84 15.10 2.91
N ALA A 322 6.80 15.36 4.23
CA ALA A 322 5.65 15.07 5.07
C ALA A 322 4.39 15.84 4.63
N GLU A 323 4.50 17.13 4.31
CA GLU A 323 3.41 17.94 3.79
C GLU A 323 2.84 17.36 2.49
N GLN A 324 3.70 16.93 1.57
CA GLN A 324 3.27 16.29 0.32
C GLN A 324 2.55 14.96 0.58
N GLN A 325 3.07 14.14 1.48
CA GLN A 325 2.45 12.85 1.84
C GLN A 325 1.09 13.04 2.52
N VAL A 326 0.99 13.97 3.48
CA VAL A 326 -0.27 14.30 4.15
C VAL A 326 -1.29 14.83 3.15
N ARG A 327 -0.87 15.76 2.27
CA ARG A 327 -1.73 16.30 1.20
C ARG A 327 -2.28 15.18 0.31
N ALA A 328 -1.42 14.29 -0.16
CA ALA A 328 -1.81 13.17 -1.01
C ALA A 328 -2.80 12.24 -0.28
N LYS A 329 -2.51 11.85 0.97
CA LYS A 329 -3.39 11.00 1.79
C LYS A 329 -4.78 11.61 1.97
N LEU A 330 -4.84 12.90 2.28
CA LEU A 330 -6.11 13.61 2.50
C LEU A 330 -6.93 13.74 1.22
N VAL A 331 -6.30 14.12 0.11
CA VAL A 331 -6.98 14.27 -1.19
C VAL A 331 -7.46 12.91 -1.71
N VAL A 332 -6.63 11.88 -1.63
CA VAL A 332 -7.02 10.50 -2.00
C VAL A 332 -8.21 10.04 -1.16
N GLY A 333 -8.15 10.21 0.16
CA GLY A 333 -9.27 9.87 1.04
C GLY A 333 -10.56 10.60 0.63
N ARG A 334 -10.46 11.89 0.29
CA ARG A 334 -11.63 12.67 -0.17
C ARG A 334 -12.18 12.20 -1.52
N ILE A 335 -11.31 11.78 -2.45
CA ILE A 335 -11.74 11.19 -3.73
C ILE A 335 -12.50 9.88 -3.46
N LEU A 336 -11.95 9.00 -2.62
CA LEU A 336 -12.56 7.72 -2.29
C LEU A 336 -13.96 7.90 -1.69
N ASP A 337 -14.10 8.83 -0.76
CA ASP A 337 -15.38 9.17 -0.12
C ASP A 337 -16.38 9.75 -1.13
N GLN A 338 -15.95 10.71 -1.94
CA GLN A 338 -16.82 11.39 -2.92
C GLN A 338 -17.32 10.44 -4.01
N GLU A 339 -16.46 9.52 -4.44
CA GLU A 339 -16.76 8.54 -5.48
C GLU A 339 -17.37 7.23 -4.93
N GLY A 340 -17.47 7.11 -3.61
CA GLY A 340 -17.97 5.90 -2.95
C GLY A 340 -17.10 4.69 -3.21
N ILE A 341 -15.79 4.88 -3.40
CA ILE A 341 -14.82 3.81 -3.65
C ILE A 341 -14.43 3.20 -2.31
N GLY A 342 -14.87 1.99 -2.06
CA GLY A 342 -14.55 1.24 -0.85
C GLY A 342 -14.38 -0.24 -1.13
N LEU A 343 -13.85 -0.96 -0.16
CA LEU A 343 -13.72 -2.41 -0.19
C LEU A 343 -14.86 -3.03 0.64
N ASN A 344 -15.58 -3.96 0.05
CA ASN A 344 -16.50 -4.77 0.84
C ASN A 344 -15.77 -5.96 1.48
N GLN A 345 -16.35 -6.51 2.56
CA GLN A 345 -15.76 -7.60 3.31
C GLN A 345 -15.48 -8.84 2.46
N ALA A 346 -16.33 -9.14 1.48
CA ALA A 346 -16.18 -10.31 0.62
C ALA A 346 -14.98 -10.19 -0.33
N GLU A 347 -14.72 -9.01 -0.88
CA GLU A 347 -13.55 -8.71 -1.72
C GLU A 347 -12.27 -8.85 -0.91
N PHE A 348 -12.22 -8.24 0.27
CA PHE A 348 -11.07 -8.34 1.16
C PHE A 348 -10.79 -9.79 1.56
N ASP A 349 -11.80 -10.54 1.98
CA ASP A 349 -11.66 -11.93 2.37
C ASP A 349 -11.24 -12.84 1.20
N ALA A 350 -11.64 -12.51 -0.03
CA ALA A 350 -11.20 -13.24 -1.22
C ALA A 350 -9.71 -13.02 -1.49
N ALA A 351 -9.25 -11.78 -1.47
CA ALA A 351 -7.84 -11.44 -1.66
C ALA A 351 -6.96 -12.02 -0.55
N ARG A 352 -7.39 -11.91 0.72
CA ARG A 352 -6.71 -12.51 1.86
C ARG A 352 -6.52 -14.01 1.68
N ARG A 353 -7.55 -14.75 1.30
CA ARG A 353 -7.47 -16.21 1.06
C ARG A 353 -6.50 -16.59 -0.05
N ILE A 354 -6.40 -15.77 -1.11
CA ILE A 354 -5.44 -16.02 -2.20
C ILE A 354 -4.01 -15.87 -1.66
N LEU A 355 -3.75 -14.80 -0.91
CA LEU A 355 -2.42 -14.53 -0.35
C LEU A 355 -2.02 -15.58 0.70
N GLU A 356 -2.92 -15.98 1.59
CA GLU A 356 -2.69 -17.06 2.57
C GLU A 356 -2.37 -18.41 1.90
N ARG A 357 -3.03 -18.74 0.78
CA ARG A 357 -2.72 -19.95 0.01
C ARG A 357 -1.33 -19.93 -0.59
N SER A 358 -0.89 -18.80 -1.14
CA SER A 358 0.44 -18.69 -1.75
C SER A 358 1.57 -18.82 -0.72
N ARG A 359 1.30 -18.51 0.56
CA ARG A 359 2.25 -18.57 1.69
C ARG A 359 2.16 -19.84 2.54
N GLY A 360 1.34 -20.84 2.15
CA GLY A 360 1.27 -22.10 2.88
C GLY A 360 0.50 -22.05 4.21
N SER A 361 -0.63 -21.34 4.26
CA SER A 361 -1.61 -21.32 5.37
C SER A 361 -1.19 -20.57 6.67
N GLN A 362 -0.19 -19.74 6.64
CA GLN A 362 0.04 -18.78 7.74
C GLN A 362 -0.93 -17.61 7.60
N GLY A 363 -1.70 -17.33 8.64
CA GLY A 363 -2.60 -16.17 8.70
C GLY A 363 -1.80 -14.87 8.60
N LEU A 364 -2.42 -13.83 8.04
CA LEU A 364 -1.81 -12.49 7.92
C LEU A 364 -1.85 -11.79 9.28
N SER A 365 -0.74 -11.14 9.66
CA SER A 365 -0.70 -10.21 10.77
C SER A 365 -1.61 -9.00 10.53
N GLU A 366 -1.94 -8.24 11.56
CA GLU A 366 -2.75 -7.03 11.44
C GLU A 366 -2.11 -6.01 10.48
N GLN A 367 -0.79 -5.84 10.52
CA GLN A 367 -0.06 -4.96 9.63
C GLN A 367 -0.13 -5.41 8.16
N GLU A 368 -0.02 -6.71 7.89
CA GLU A 368 -0.16 -7.27 6.54
C GLU A 368 -1.60 -7.14 6.03
N GLN A 369 -2.60 -7.26 6.90
CA GLN A 369 -3.99 -7.03 6.55
C GLN A 369 -4.25 -5.55 6.19
N GLN A 370 -3.69 -4.61 6.93
CA GLN A 370 -3.75 -3.17 6.60
C GLN A 370 -3.06 -2.87 5.27
N SER A 371 -1.88 -3.44 5.04
CA SER A 371 -1.17 -3.29 3.76
C SER A 371 -1.98 -3.86 2.58
N LEU A 372 -2.56 -5.05 2.74
CA LEU A 372 -3.43 -5.65 1.72
C LEU A 372 -4.64 -4.78 1.43
N TYR A 373 -5.27 -4.22 2.48
CA TYR A 373 -6.40 -3.32 2.32
C TYR A 373 -6.01 -2.07 1.51
N GLY A 374 -4.87 -1.46 1.83
CA GLY A 374 -4.33 -0.32 1.09
C GLY A 374 -4.06 -0.62 -0.38
N ILE A 375 -3.43 -1.77 -0.68
CA ILE A 375 -3.15 -2.19 -2.06
C ILE A 375 -4.44 -2.36 -2.88
N LEU A 376 -5.44 -3.02 -2.33
CA LEU A 376 -6.72 -3.23 -3.01
C LEU A 376 -7.49 -1.92 -3.24
N LEU A 377 -7.38 -1.00 -2.30
CA LEU A 377 -8.03 0.32 -2.42
C LEU A 377 -7.33 1.18 -3.49
N ASP A 378 -5.99 1.15 -3.54
CA ASP A 378 -5.21 1.80 -4.59
C ASP A 378 -5.54 1.24 -5.97
N GLU A 379 -5.69 -0.08 -6.11
CA GLU A 379 -6.10 -0.72 -7.36
C GLU A 379 -7.48 -0.23 -7.83
N LYS A 380 -8.46 -0.12 -6.92
CA LYS A 380 -9.77 0.43 -7.22
C LYS A 380 -9.71 1.90 -7.64
N LEU A 381 -8.91 2.70 -6.94
CA LEU A 381 -8.68 4.10 -7.30
C LEU A 381 -8.05 4.22 -8.69
N ARG A 382 -7.01 3.43 -8.99
CA ARG A 382 -6.38 3.40 -10.33
C ARG A 382 -7.36 2.97 -11.41
N SER A 383 -8.22 2.00 -11.13
CA SER A 383 -9.28 1.58 -12.05
C SER A 383 -10.24 2.73 -12.32
N PHE A 384 -10.70 3.43 -11.28
CA PHE A 384 -11.55 4.59 -11.41
C PHE A 384 -10.89 5.72 -12.23
N LEU A 385 -9.64 6.07 -11.92
CA LEU A 385 -8.87 7.08 -12.69
C LEU A 385 -8.71 6.71 -14.17
N GLY A 386 -8.69 5.41 -14.47
CA GLY A 386 -8.69 4.88 -15.83
C GLY A 386 -9.95 5.23 -16.63
N THR A 387 -11.09 5.33 -15.97
CA THR A 387 -12.38 5.65 -16.62
C THR A 387 -12.60 7.15 -16.85
N LEU A 388 -11.79 8.01 -16.22
CA LEU A 388 -11.94 9.46 -16.35
C LEU A 388 -11.54 9.95 -17.74
N GLY A 389 -12.38 10.82 -18.30
CA GLY A 389 -12.21 11.38 -19.65
C GLY A 389 -12.59 10.42 -20.78
N GLU A 390 -13.13 9.24 -20.50
CA GLU A 390 -13.83 8.45 -21.50
C GLU A 390 -15.20 9.10 -21.76
N GLU A 391 -15.56 9.32 -23.02
CA GLU A 391 -16.96 9.67 -23.33
C GLU A 391 -17.83 8.55 -22.76
N PRO A 392 -18.92 8.87 -22.04
CA PRO A 392 -19.84 7.85 -21.60
C PRO A 392 -20.26 7.05 -22.84
N ALA A 393 -19.91 5.74 -22.84
CA ALA A 393 -20.38 4.85 -23.89
C ALA A 393 -21.87 5.12 -24.05
N ALA A 394 -22.28 5.57 -25.24
CA ALA A 394 -23.66 5.92 -25.51
C ALA A 394 -24.51 4.75 -25.02
N THR A 395 -25.25 5.01 -23.97
CA THR A 395 -26.17 4.02 -23.39
C THR A 395 -27.04 3.62 -24.56
N GLU A 396 -26.86 2.38 -25.00
CA GLU A 396 -27.66 1.76 -26.05
C GLU A 396 -29.10 1.99 -25.62
N ALA A 397 -29.76 2.91 -26.30
CA ALA A 397 -31.12 3.34 -25.99
C ALA A 397 -31.97 2.08 -26.02
N ALA A 398 -32.53 1.73 -24.88
CA ALA A 398 -33.52 0.67 -24.79
C ALA A 398 -34.56 0.90 -25.90
N PRO A 399 -34.94 -0.12 -26.67
CA PRO A 399 -35.94 0.03 -27.73
C PRO A 399 -37.24 0.57 -27.09
N PRO A 400 -37.95 1.48 -27.75
CA PRO A 400 -39.15 2.04 -27.18
C PRO A 400 -40.20 0.94 -27.01
N GLU A 401 -40.48 0.62 -25.77
CA GLU A 401 -41.69 -0.09 -25.35
C GLU A 401 -42.85 0.84 -25.61
N ASN A 402 -43.70 0.50 -26.57
CA ASN A 402 -45.08 0.96 -26.79
C ASN A 402 -45.35 1.33 -28.25
N ALA A 403 -45.79 0.31 -28.97
CA ALA A 403 -46.78 0.51 -30.04
C ALA A 403 -47.73 -0.69 -30.07
N GLU A 404 -48.50 -0.84 -29.01
CA GLU A 404 -49.72 -1.62 -29.03
C GLU A 404 -50.84 -0.61 -28.69
N THR A 405 -51.60 -0.25 -29.72
CA THR A 405 -53.04 -0.04 -29.73
C THR A 405 -53.46 0.64 -31.02
N ALA A 406 -54.38 0.00 -31.67
CA ALA A 406 -55.46 0.50 -32.51
C ALA A 406 -55.50 0.00 -33.94
N ALA A 407 -56.39 -0.98 -34.13
CA ALA A 407 -57.39 -1.03 -35.21
C ALA A 407 -58.11 -2.36 -35.06
N GLU A 408 -59.13 -2.39 -34.49
CA GLU A 408 -60.59 -2.29 -34.71
C GLU A 408 -61.12 -2.83 -36.07
N ALA A 409 -62.15 -3.65 -35.88
CA ALA A 409 -63.32 -3.91 -36.71
C ALA A 409 -63.19 -4.75 -37.98
N GLY A 410 -63.87 -5.88 -37.85
CA GLY A 410 -64.36 -6.85 -38.81
C GLY A 410 -64.98 -6.31 -40.08
N PRO A 411 -65.74 -7.12 -40.91
CA PRO A 411 -66.70 -8.11 -40.48
C PRO A 411 -66.76 -9.46 -41.29
N ALA A 412 -67.50 -10.41 -40.70
CA ALA A 412 -68.40 -11.45 -41.22
C ALA A 412 -68.25 -12.08 -42.59
N GLY A 413 -68.02 -13.40 -42.55
CA GLY A 413 -68.72 -14.49 -43.19
C GLY A 413 -68.72 -14.63 -44.71
N PRO A 414 -69.25 -15.72 -45.32
CA PRO A 414 -69.61 -17.02 -44.73
C PRO A 414 -69.07 -18.25 -45.51
N ALA A 415 -69.26 -19.41 -44.90
CA ALA A 415 -69.62 -20.75 -45.42
C ALA A 415 -69.12 -21.29 -46.73
N GLY A 416 -68.79 -22.59 -46.71
CA GLY A 416 -68.80 -23.49 -47.81
C GLY A 416 -67.74 -24.57 -47.73
N GLU A 417 -68.16 -25.71 -47.19
CA GLU A 417 -68.19 -27.01 -47.86
C GLU A 417 -66.92 -27.39 -48.61
N GLU A 418 -66.18 -28.38 -48.20
CA GLU A 418 -66.24 -29.87 -48.30
C GLU A 418 -65.16 -30.47 -47.40
#